data_8de062e1486b524f0e637cadf3c4746f
#
_entry.id   8de062e1486b524f0e637cadf3c4746f
#
_cell.length_a   1.000
_cell.length_b   1.000
_cell.length_c   1.000
_cell.angle_alpha   90.00
_cell.angle_beta   90.00
_cell.angle_gamma   90.00
#
_symmetry.space_group_name_H-M   'P 1'
#
loop_
_entity.id
_entity.type
_entity.pdbx_description
1 polymer ?
#
loop_
_entity_poly.entity_id
_entity_poly.type
_entity_poly.pdbx_seq_one_letter_code
_entity_poly.pdbx_strand_id
1 'polypeptide(L)'
;MSPLTRSAVQATVHCLTGCAIGEVLGMVLATALGWGNAVSIAVSTVLAFCFGYALTLRPVLRARVPFRRALGLAFASDTVSIAVMELVDNAFILVVPGAIAAGLADGLFWWSLGVGLAIAFVIAVPVNRWLIARGRGHAVMHELHAH
;
A
#
# COMPACT_ATOMS: atom_id res chain seq x y z
N MET A 1 -8.17 -22.04 5.49
CA MET A 1 -7.15 -21.12 4.94
C MET A 1 -5.80 -21.51 5.52
N SER A 2 -4.79 -21.74 4.66
CA SER A 2 -3.45 -22.11 5.14
C SER A 2 -2.79 -20.96 5.91
N PRO A 3 -1.84 -21.25 6.84
CA PRO A 3 -1.10 -20.20 7.56
C PRO A 3 -0.43 -19.21 6.61
N LEU A 4 0.14 -19.70 5.51
CA LEU A 4 0.77 -18.88 4.48
C LEU A 4 -0.24 -17.89 3.85
N THR A 5 -1.43 -18.35 3.51
CA THR A 5 -2.49 -17.51 2.93
C THR A 5 -2.96 -16.46 3.95
N ARG A 6 -3.10 -16.85 5.20
CA ARG A 6 -3.47 -15.92 6.28
C ARG A 6 -2.45 -14.80 6.44
N SER A 7 -1.17 -15.14 6.46
CA SER A 7 -0.08 -14.14 6.53
C SER A 7 -0.08 -13.24 5.29
N ALA A 8 -0.32 -13.80 4.10
CA ALA A 8 -0.40 -13.00 2.86
C ALA A 8 -1.57 -12.01 2.89
N VAL A 9 -2.74 -12.43 3.35
CA VAL A 9 -3.91 -11.55 3.51
C VAL A 9 -3.63 -10.44 4.51
N GLN A 10 -3.05 -10.75 5.67
CA GLN A 10 -2.69 -9.76 6.68
C GLN A 10 -1.69 -8.73 6.15
N ALA A 11 -0.65 -9.19 5.45
CA ALA A 11 0.34 -8.32 4.80
C ALA A 11 -0.33 -7.40 3.77
N THR A 12 -1.21 -7.96 2.95
CA THR A 12 -1.94 -7.20 1.92
C THR A 12 -2.85 -6.13 2.53
N VAL A 13 -3.60 -6.46 3.59
CA VAL A 13 -4.44 -5.48 4.30
C VAL A 13 -3.59 -4.36 4.88
N HIS A 14 -2.42 -4.67 5.40
CA HIS A 14 -1.50 -3.69 5.97
C HIS A 14 -0.99 -2.71 4.90
N CYS A 15 -0.47 -3.23 3.79
CA CYS A 15 -0.03 -2.40 2.66
C CYS A 15 -1.18 -1.59 2.07
N LEU A 16 -2.36 -2.20 1.92
CA LEU A 16 -3.56 -1.54 1.41
C LEU A 16 -3.99 -0.35 2.28
N THR A 17 -3.88 -0.49 3.59
CA THR A 17 -4.17 0.60 4.53
C THR A 17 -3.22 1.78 4.31
N GLY A 18 -1.93 1.51 4.12
CA GLY A 18 -0.94 2.53 3.78
C GLY A 18 -1.25 3.23 2.46
N CYS A 19 -1.58 2.47 1.42
CA CYS A 19 -1.98 3.01 0.12
C CYS A 19 -3.24 3.88 0.24
N ALA A 20 -4.29 3.40 0.90
CA ALA A 20 -5.53 4.16 1.08
C ALA A 20 -5.30 5.50 1.81
N ILE A 21 -4.49 5.51 2.87
CA ILE A 21 -4.11 6.73 3.59
C ILE A 21 -3.35 7.68 2.66
N GLY A 22 -2.38 7.16 1.90
CA GLY A 22 -1.59 7.94 0.95
C GLY A 22 -2.42 8.57 -0.15
N GLU A 23 -3.35 7.82 -0.73
CA GLU A 23 -4.28 8.28 -1.76
C GLU A 23 -5.18 9.41 -1.27
N VAL A 24 -5.86 9.20 -0.14
CA VAL A 24 -6.76 10.20 0.43
C VAL A 24 -6.00 11.46 0.83
N LEU A 25 -4.87 11.33 1.52
CA LEU A 25 -4.05 12.47 1.94
C LEU A 25 -3.46 13.22 0.73
N GLY A 26 -3.00 12.49 -0.28
CA GLY A 26 -2.51 13.07 -1.53
C GLY A 26 -3.58 13.89 -2.23
N MET A 27 -4.81 13.39 -2.29
CA MET A 27 -5.94 14.12 -2.86
C MET A 27 -6.32 15.36 -2.03
N VAL A 28 -6.28 15.26 -0.70
CA VAL A 28 -6.51 16.42 0.19
C VAL A 28 -5.47 17.52 -0.08
N LEU A 29 -4.21 17.16 -0.16
CA LEU A 29 -3.13 18.12 -0.44
C LEU A 29 -3.25 18.71 -1.85
N ALA A 30 -3.53 17.87 -2.84
CA ALA A 30 -3.68 18.29 -4.22
C ALA A 30 -4.83 19.29 -4.37
N THR A 31 -5.96 19.04 -3.73
CA THR A 31 -7.13 19.93 -3.73
C THR A 31 -6.81 21.25 -3.01
N ALA A 32 -6.16 21.18 -1.86
CA ALA A 32 -5.80 22.37 -1.06
C ALA A 32 -4.78 23.26 -1.75
N LEU A 33 -3.85 22.67 -2.51
CA LEU A 33 -2.74 23.37 -3.16
C LEU A 33 -2.99 23.63 -4.67
N GLY A 34 -4.12 23.17 -5.20
CA GLY A 34 -4.48 23.36 -6.61
C GLY A 34 -3.58 22.64 -7.61
N TRP A 35 -3.08 21.46 -7.24
CA TRP A 35 -2.20 20.66 -8.09
C TRP A 35 -2.94 19.99 -9.24
N GLY A 36 -2.26 19.84 -10.38
CA GLY A 36 -2.78 19.06 -11.50
C GLY A 36 -2.71 17.53 -11.24
N ASN A 37 -3.43 16.77 -12.06
CA ASN A 37 -3.59 15.32 -11.89
C ASN A 37 -2.26 14.55 -11.81
N ALA A 38 -1.27 14.88 -12.66
CA ALA A 38 0.02 14.20 -12.67
C ALA A 38 0.78 14.37 -11.35
N VAL A 39 0.78 15.60 -10.80
CA VAL A 39 1.41 15.89 -9.50
C VAL A 39 0.65 15.21 -8.37
N SER A 40 -0.68 15.21 -8.43
CA SER A 40 -1.54 14.55 -7.44
C SER A 40 -1.25 13.06 -7.36
N ILE A 41 -1.19 12.36 -8.49
CA ILE A 41 -0.85 10.93 -8.57
C ILE A 41 0.55 10.68 -8.02
N ALA A 42 1.55 11.46 -8.43
CA ALA A 42 2.92 11.30 -7.97
C ALA A 42 3.04 11.46 -6.45
N VAL A 43 2.41 12.47 -5.89
CA VAL A 43 2.42 12.73 -4.43
C VAL A 43 1.66 11.66 -3.67
N SER A 44 0.48 11.25 -4.14
CA SER A 44 -0.30 10.16 -3.54
C SER A 44 0.51 8.87 -3.49
N THR A 45 1.17 8.50 -4.59
CA THR A 45 2.02 7.31 -4.66
C THR A 45 3.20 7.40 -3.67
N VAL A 46 3.89 8.52 -3.60
CA VAL A 46 4.98 8.73 -2.61
C VAL A 46 4.46 8.59 -1.19
N LEU A 47 3.31 9.17 -0.89
CA LEU A 47 2.67 9.07 0.43
C LEU A 47 2.25 7.63 0.75
N ALA A 48 1.73 6.89 -0.24
CA ALA A 48 1.38 5.48 -0.08
C ALA A 48 2.60 4.64 0.34
N PHE A 49 3.74 4.83 -0.30
CA PHE A 49 5.01 4.19 0.12
C PHE A 49 5.44 4.63 1.51
N CYS A 50 5.40 5.92 1.82
CA CYS A 50 5.77 6.44 3.13
C CYS A 50 4.91 5.85 4.25
N PHE A 51 3.59 5.84 4.09
CA PHE A 51 2.67 5.26 5.08
C PHE A 51 2.78 3.74 5.15
N GLY A 52 2.92 3.06 4.02
CA GLY A 52 3.14 1.62 3.98
C GLY A 52 4.39 1.22 4.78
N TYR A 53 5.52 1.85 4.50
CA TYR A 53 6.75 1.60 5.26
C TYR A 53 6.63 2.00 6.73
N ALA A 54 6.02 3.14 7.05
CA ALA A 54 5.84 3.58 8.43
C ALA A 54 5.01 2.59 9.26
N LEU A 55 3.95 2.05 8.66
CA LEU A 55 3.11 1.04 9.32
C LEU A 55 3.89 -0.26 9.58
N THR A 56 4.76 -0.67 8.67
CA THR A 56 5.62 -1.85 8.84
C THR A 56 6.76 -1.58 9.82
N LEU A 57 7.39 -0.42 9.74
CA LEU A 57 8.49 -0.05 10.63
C LEU A 57 8.07 0.03 12.09
N ARG A 58 6.87 0.52 12.37
CA ARG A 58 6.38 0.75 13.74
C ARG A 58 6.46 -0.51 14.62
N PRO A 59 5.88 -1.67 14.26
CA PRO A 59 6.00 -2.89 15.06
C PRO A 59 7.42 -3.44 15.12
N VAL A 60 8.21 -3.32 14.04
CA VAL A 60 9.60 -3.80 14.00
C VAL A 60 10.49 -3.01 14.96
N LEU A 61 10.33 -1.69 14.99
CA LEU A 61 11.05 -0.83 15.93
C LEU A 61 10.64 -1.08 17.38
N ARG A 62 9.36 -1.40 17.62
CA ARG A 62 8.89 -1.81 18.96
C ARG A 62 9.51 -3.11 19.42
N ALA A 63 9.86 -4.02 18.50
CA ALA A 63 10.60 -5.24 18.77
C ALA A 63 12.11 -5.01 19.01
N ARG A 64 12.55 -3.76 19.16
CA ARG A 64 13.94 -3.33 19.41
C ARG A 64 14.94 -3.75 18.32
N VAL A 65 14.48 -3.93 17.09
CA VAL A 65 15.34 -4.13 15.92
C VAL A 65 16.05 -2.82 15.57
N PRO A 66 17.37 -2.81 15.31
CA PRO A 66 18.07 -1.60 14.90
C PRO A 66 17.43 -0.96 13.66
N PHE A 67 17.32 0.37 13.64
CA PHE A 67 16.60 1.11 12.59
C PHE A 67 17.03 0.74 11.17
N ARG A 68 18.34 0.62 10.92
CA ARG A 68 18.85 0.26 9.58
C ARG A 68 18.37 -1.12 9.13
N ARG A 69 18.32 -2.08 10.05
CA ARG A 69 17.82 -3.43 9.77
C ARG A 69 16.30 -3.43 9.60
N ALA A 70 15.60 -2.69 10.44
CA ALA A 70 14.15 -2.52 10.33
C ALA A 70 13.75 -1.91 8.97
N LEU A 71 14.47 -0.87 8.53
CA LEU A 71 14.26 -0.25 7.25
C LEU A 71 14.51 -1.21 6.09
N GLY A 72 15.60 -1.98 6.13
CA GLY A 72 15.89 -3.01 5.13
C GLY A 72 14.82 -4.09 5.05
N LEU A 73 14.27 -4.51 6.19
CA LEU A 73 13.16 -5.48 6.24
C LEU A 73 11.88 -4.91 5.64
N ALA A 74 11.53 -3.67 5.98
CA ALA A 74 10.37 -3.00 5.41
C ALA A 74 10.50 -2.86 3.89
N PHE A 75 11.65 -2.42 3.38
CA PHE A 75 11.91 -2.36 1.95
C PHE A 75 11.78 -3.73 1.28
N ALA A 76 12.36 -4.77 1.84
CA ALA A 76 12.32 -6.11 1.27
C ALA A 76 10.90 -6.71 1.24
N SER A 77 10.07 -6.40 2.27
CA SER A 77 8.72 -6.95 2.40
C SER A 77 7.67 -6.19 1.59
N ASP A 78 7.75 -4.88 1.57
CA ASP A 78 6.61 -4.05 1.18
C ASP A 78 6.73 -3.42 -0.21
N THR A 79 7.95 -3.16 -0.69
CA THR A 79 8.16 -2.43 -1.95
C THR A 79 7.41 -3.03 -3.13
N VAL A 80 7.53 -4.34 -3.34
CA VAL A 80 6.86 -5.02 -4.47
C VAL A 80 5.35 -5.00 -4.29
N SER A 81 4.87 -5.25 -3.07
CA SER A 81 3.43 -5.27 -2.76
C SER A 81 2.79 -3.89 -3.00
N ILE A 82 3.39 -2.84 -2.44
CA ILE A 82 2.90 -1.47 -2.61
C ILE A 82 2.98 -1.05 -4.08
N ALA A 83 4.08 -1.33 -4.78
CA ALA A 83 4.23 -1.01 -6.19
C ALA A 83 3.16 -1.67 -7.07
N VAL A 84 2.82 -2.93 -6.80
CA VAL A 84 1.75 -3.64 -7.51
C VAL A 84 0.39 -3.00 -7.21
N MET A 85 0.11 -2.66 -5.95
CA MET A 85 -1.14 -2.02 -5.56
C MET A 85 -1.30 -0.64 -6.23
N GLU A 86 -0.26 0.18 -6.16
CA GLU A 86 -0.25 1.51 -6.78
C GLU A 86 -0.42 1.44 -8.31
N LEU A 87 0.25 0.48 -8.95
CA LEU A 87 0.11 0.28 -10.39
C LEU A 87 -1.31 -0.10 -10.77
N VAL A 88 -1.93 -1.00 -10.04
CA VAL A 88 -3.31 -1.46 -10.30
C VAL A 88 -4.32 -0.35 -10.04
N ASP A 89 -4.20 0.34 -8.91
CA ASP A 89 -5.13 1.40 -8.52
C ASP A 89 -5.04 2.59 -9.48
N ASN A 90 -3.84 3.07 -9.78
CA ASN A 90 -3.63 4.15 -10.72
C ASN A 90 -4.09 3.77 -12.14
N ALA A 91 -3.82 2.54 -12.60
CA ALA A 91 -4.33 2.07 -13.88
C ALA A 91 -5.87 2.05 -13.92
N PHE A 92 -6.51 1.64 -12.82
CA PHE A 92 -7.96 1.66 -12.70
C PHE A 92 -8.53 3.08 -12.80
N ILE A 93 -7.95 4.03 -12.06
CA ILE A 93 -8.35 5.44 -12.11
C ILE A 93 -8.21 6.05 -13.51
N LEU A 94 -7.16 5.66 -14.24
CA LEU A 94 -6.93 6.14 -15.63
C LEU A 94 -7.93 5.55 -16.62
N VAL A 95 -8.41 4.33 -16.40
CA VAL A 95 -9.34 3.62 -17.29
C VAL A 95 -10.80 4.05 -17.05
N VAL A 96 -11.14 4.38 -15.80
CA VAL A 96 -12.51 4.79 -15.46
C VAL A 96 -12.78 6.24 -15.90
N PRO A 97 -13.75 6.48 -16.81
CA PRO A 97 -14.02 7.81 -17.30
C PRO A 97 -14.37 8.79 -16.18
N GLY A 98 -13.67 9.90 -16.12
CA GLY A 98 -13.90 10.96 -15.14
C GLY A 98 -13.28 10.73 -13.75
N ALA A 99 -12.79 9.52 -13.44
CA ALA A 99 -12.22 9.22 -12.13
C ALA A 99 -11.00 10.10 -11.80
N ILE A 100 -10.12 10.32 -12.77
CA ILE A 100 -8.92 11.15 -12.60
C ILE A 100 -9.23 12.63 -12.31
N ALA A 101 -10.39 13.10 -12.74
CA ALA A 101 -10.85 14.48 -12.50
C ALA A 101 -11.76 14.61 -11.28
N ALA A 102 -12.16 13.48 -10.68
CA ALA A 102 -13.06 13.45 -9.54
C ALA A 102 -12.37 13.98 -8.29
N GLY A 103 -13.03 14.89 -7.58
CA GLY A 103 -12.54 15.46 -6.33
C GLY A 103 -13.12 14.75 -5.10
N LEU A 104 -12.64 15.15 -3.91
CA LEU A 104 -13.08 14.59 -2.63
C LEU A 104 -14.59 14.68 -2.37
N ALA A 105 -15.27 15.66 -2.98
CA ALA A 105 -16.73 15.83 -2.87
C ALA A 105 -17.50 14.91 -3.83
N ASP A 106 -16.81 14.30 -4.80
CA ASP A 106 -17.43 13.46 -5.81
C ASP A 106 -17.55 12.02 -5.36
N GLY A 107 -18.74 11.43 -5.45
CA GLY A 107 -18.94 10.01 -5.17
C GLY A 107 -18.12 9.11 -6.09
N LEU A 108 -17.80 9.55 -7.30
CA LEU A 108 -16.97 8.83 -8.25
C LEU A 108 -15.54 8.63 -7.73
N PHE A 109 -14.97 9.61 -7.02
CA PHE A 109 -13.66 9.47 -6.36
C PHE A 109 -13.66 8.28 -5.38
N TRP A 110 -14.61 8.28 -4.45
CA TRP A 110 -14.69 7.24 -3.41
C TRP A 110 -15.02 5.85 -3.96
N TRP A 111 -15.89 5.82 -4.98
CA TRP A 111 -16.22 4.56 -5.66
C TRP A 111 -14.99 4.01 -6.40
N SER A 112 -14.30 4.85 -7.17
CA SER A 112 -13.09 4.44 -7.92
C SER A 112 -11.99 3.98 -7.00
N LEU A 113 -11.73 4.72 -5.93
CA LEU A 113 -10.76 4.34 -4.90
C LEU A 113 -11.13 2.99 -4.26
N GLY A 114 -12.38 2.82 -3.84
CA GLY A 114 -12.82 1.57 -3.20
C GLY A 114 -12.73 0.36 -4.13
N VAL A 115 -13.14 0.50 -5.37
CA VAL A 115 -13.07 -0.59 -6.36
C VAL A 115 -11.62 -0.84 -6.79
N GLY A 116 -10.82 0.21 -7.02
CA GLY A 116 -9.41 0.10 -7.35
C GLY A 116 -8.63 -0.66 -6.26
N LEU A 117 -8.83 -0.27 -5.00
CA LEU A 117 -8.22 -0.95 -3.85
C LEU A 117 -8.70 -2.41 -3.70
N ALA A 118 -9.97 -2.70 -3.98
CA ALA A 118 -10.48 -4.07 -3.94
C ALA A 118 -9.82 -4.95 -5.02
N ILE A 119 -9.66 -4.43 -6.24
CA ILE A 119 -8.94 -5.12 -7.32
C ILE A 119 -7.47 -5.30 -6.97
N ALA A 120 -6.83 -4.23 -6.46
CA ALA A 120 -5.45 -4.27 -6.00
C ALA A 120 -5.24 -5.31 -4.90
N PHE A 121 -6.17 -5.43 -3.96
CA PHE A 121 -6.16 -6.46 -2.93
C PHE A 121 -6.15 -7.87 -3.51
N VAL A 122 -7.07 -8.17 -4.43
CA VAL A 122 -7.19 -9.50 -5.07
C VAL A 122 -5.91 -9.86 -5.81
N ILE A 123 -5.26 -8.91 -6.47
CA ILE A 123 -4.00 -9.12 -7.19
C ILE A 123 -2.81 -9.21 -6.23
N ALA A 124 -2.76 -8.40 -5.19
CA ALA A 124 -1.64 -8.34 -4.27
C ALA A 124 -1.56 -9.56 -3.32
N VAL A 125 -2.67 -10.19 -2.96
CA VAL A 125 -2.66 -11.39 -2.11
C VAL A 125 -1.79 -12.51 -2.70
N PRO A 126 -1.96 -12.95 -3.95
CA PRO A 126 -1.07 -13.97 -4.52
C PRO A 126 0.39 -13.50 -4.65
N VAL A 127 0.63 -12.22 -4.92
CA VAL A 127 1.99 -11.65 -4.95
C VAL A 127 2.64 -11.73 -3.57
N ASN A 128 1.94 -11.31 -2.52
CA ASN A 128 2.43 -11.40 -1.15
C ASN A 128 2.65 -12.85 -0.71
N ARG A 129 1.73 -13.76 -1.09
CA ARG A 129 1.88 -15.19 -0.82
C ARG A 129 3.15 -15.74 -1.46
N TRP A 130 3.44 -15.36 -2.70
CA TRP A 130 4.66 -15.77 -3.41
C TRP A 130 5.93 -15.19 -2.76
N LEU A 131 5.91 -13.91 -2.36
CA LEU A 131 7.02 -13.26 -1.66
C LEU A 131 7.32 -13.94 -0.33
N ILE A 132 6.29 -14.23 0.47
CA ILE A 132 6.43 -14.91 1.76
C ILE A 132 6.98 -16.32 1.56
N ALA A 133 6.47 -17.08 0.58
CA ALA A 133 6.92 -18.42 0.28
C ALA A 133 8.42 -18.47 -0.12
N ARG A 134 8.95 -17.36 -0.66
CA ARG A 134 10.38 -17.24 -1.01
C ARG A 134 11.24 -16.62 0.10
N GLY A 135 10.71 -16.46 1.31
CA GLY A 135 11.44 -15.86 2.43
C GLY A 135 11.68 -14.36 2.28
N ARG A 136 10.97 -13.70 1.35
CA ARG A 136 10.98 -12.26 1.14
C ARG A 136 9.59 -11.73 1.45
N GLY A 137 9.39 -11.17 2.62
CA GLY A 137 8.10 -10.64 2.97
C GLY A 137 7.82 -10.70 4.47
N HIS A 138 6.58 -10.44 4.87
CA HIS A 138 6.14 -10.37 6.25
C HIS A 138 6.44 -11.63 7.11
N ALA A 139 6.77 -12.80 6.50
CA ALA A 139 7.18 -13.99 7.24
C ALA A 139 8.45 -13.74 8.06
N VAL A 140 9.41 -12.98 7.51
CA VAL A 140 10.63 -12.57 8.21
C VAL A 140 10.29 -11.69 9.41
N MET A 141 9.20 -10.93 9.33
CA MET A 141 8.70 -10.07 10.40
C MET A 141 8.06 -10.90 11.54
N HIS A 142 7.35 -11.97 11.20
CA HIS A 142 6.75 -12.87 12.20
C HIS A 142 7.80 -13.63 13.01
N GLU A 143 8.91 -14.04 12.40
CA GLU A 143 10.03 -14.66 13.12
C GLU A 143 10.65 -13.68 14.14
N LEU A 144 10.71 -12.40 13.83
CA LEU A 144 11.20 -11.38 14.74
C LEU A 144 10.23 -11.10 15.91
N HIS A 145 8.94 -11.37 15.74
CA HIS A 145 7.92 -11.22 16.80
C HIS A 145 7.80 -12.46 17.69
N ALA A 146 8.26 -13.63 17.23
CA ALA A 146 8.25 -14.88 17.99
C ALA A 146 9.44 -15.00 18.99
N HIS A 147 10.39 -14.12 18.92
CA HIS A 147 11.56 -13.98 19.78
C HIS A 147 11.53 -12.64 20.51
#